data_2b445e9b50ac469d57f0fa6dbac235f7
#
_entry.id   2b445e9b50ac469d57f0fa6dbac235f7
#
_cell.length_a   1.000
_cell.length_b   1.000
_cell.length_c   1.000
_cell.angle_alpha   90.00
_cell.angle_beta   90.00
_cell.angle_gamma   90.00
#
_symmetry.space_group_name_H-M   'P 1'
#
loop_
_entity.id
_entity.type
_entity.pdbx_description
1 polymer ?
#
loop_
_entity_poly.entity_id
_entity_poly.type
_entity_poly.pdbx_seq_one_letter_code
_entity_poly.pdbx_strand_id
1 'polypeptide(L)'
;MNKTPLLLSISLLVLGGYAGTAYPAERTLLPPANMVSDNTDVNIRDRRGETLTPGDQSESVVDRSLTQRIRQAIMADESLSTTAKNVKIMMINGLVTLRGPVRSLQEKGSIAATAQHIAGTNNVDNQLEIKGY
;
A
#
# COMPACT_ATOMS: atom_id res chain seq x y z
N MET A 1 53.54 -19.90 38.91
CA MET A 1 54.48 -18.95 38.31
C MET A 1 53.69 -18.04 37.46
N ASN A 2 53.20 -16.98 38.02
CA ASN A 2 53.61 -15.60 37.88
C ASN A 2 53.68 -15.13 36.40
N LYS A 3 52.81 -14.27 35.96
CA LYS A 3 53.02 -12.83 35.95
C LYS A 3 51.85 -12.10 35.31
N THR A 4 51.17 -11.31 36.06
CA THR A 4 50.54 -10.06 35.59
C THR A 4 51.63 -9.06 35.23
N PRO A 5 51.43 -8.20 34.29
CA PRO A 5 51.38 -6.78 34.60
C PRO A 5 50.32 -6.04 33.76
N LEU A 6 49.74 -5.16 34.39
CA LEU A 6 49.95 -3.71 34.44
C LEU A 6 49.00 -2.91 33.55
N LEU A 7 48.12 -2.33 34.23
CA LEU A 7 47.38 -1.11 34.00
C LEU A 7 48.11 -0.06 33.14
N LEU A 8 47.47 0.45 32.14
CA LEU A 8 47.71 1.80 31.64
C LEU A 8 46.38 2.46 31.42
N SER A 9 45.97 3.17 32.42
CA SER A 9 44.93 4.16 32.37
C SER A 9 45.40 5.32 31.51
N ILE A 10 44.82 5.51 30.36
CA ILE A 10 44.93 6.76 29.63
C ILE A 10 43.60 7.47 29.76
N SER A 11 43.59 8.33 30.77
CA SER A 11 42.58 9.34 30.93
C SER A 11 42.80 10.42 29.86
N LEU A 12 42.07 10.35 28.78
CA LEU A 12 42.03 11.46 27.82
C LEU A 12 40.76 12.26 28.06
N LEU A 13 40.90 13.26 28.87
CA LEU A 13 39.95 14.33 29.08
C LEU A 13 39.96 15.21 27.83
N VAL A 14 39.07 14.96 26.88
CA VAL A 14 38.81 15.89 25.78
C VAL A 14 37.66 16.78 26.18
N LEU A 15 38.01 17.91 26.70
CA LEU A 15 37.10 19.05 26.80
C LEU A 15 36.98 19.64 25.39
N GLY A 16 36.06 19.08 24.57
CA GLY A 16 35.65 19.65 23.31
C GLY A 16 34.34 20.38 23.51
N GLY A 17 34.43 21.70 23.54
CA GLY A 17 33.24 22.51 23.52
C GLY A 17 32.39 22.23 22.29
N TYR A 18 31.23 21.67 22.50
CA TYR A 18 30.20 21.61 21.45
C TYR A 18 29.60 23.02 21.35
N ALA A 19 30.15 23.80 20.44
CA ALA A 19 29.40 24.90 19.88
C ALA A 19 28.18 24.29 19.22
N GLY A 20 27.02 24.49 19.82
CA GLY A 20 25.76 24.10 19.24
C GLY A 20 25.59 24.81 17.91
N THR A 21 25.91 24.13 16.83
CA THR A 21 25.37 24.51 15.55
C THR A 21 23.90 24.16 15.60
N ALA A 22 23.10 25.18 15.83
CA ALA A 22 21.69 25.09 15.55
C ALA A 22 21.58 24.73 14.06
N TYR A 23 21.24 23.48 13.76
CA TYR A 23 20.83 23.11 12.43
C TYR A 23 19.60 23.99 12.13
N PRO A 24 19.62 24.78 11.05
CA PRO A 24 18.40 25.36 10.60
C PRO A 24 17.46 24.17 10.37
N ALA A 25 16.31 24.22 11.03
CA ALA A 25 15.25 23.29 10.70
C ALA A 25 15.05 23.42 9.20
N GLU A 26 15.58 22.46 8.44
CA GLU A 26 15.17 22.32 7.06
C GLU A 26 13.66 22.19 7.15
N ARG A 27 12.99 23.29 6.78
CA ARG A 27 11.63 23.15 6.33
C ARG A 27 11.72 22.17 5.19
N THR A 28 11.44 20.92 5.50
CA THR A 28 11.01 19.96 4.52
C THR A 28 9.80 20.64 3.89
N LEU A 29 10.06 21.36 2.80
CA LEU A 29 9.01 21.73 1.89
C LEU A 29 8.45 20.38 1.45
N LEU A 30 7.39 19.99 2.11
CA LEU A 30 6.52 18.96 1.56
C LEU A 30 6.34 19.40 0.11
N PRO A 31 6.70 18.55 -0.85
CA PRO A 31 6.41 18.88 -2.23
C PRO A 31 4.94 19.26 -2.24
N PRO A 32 4.55 20.32 -2.91
CA PRO A 32 3.15 20.63 -3.04
C PRO A 32 2.51 19.32 -3.43
N ALA A 33 1.46 18.96 -2.71
CA ALA A 33 0.64 17.82 -3.07
C ALA A 33 -0.07 18.14 -4.39
N ASN A 34 0.74 18.40 -5.39
CA ASN A 34 0.37 18.30 -6.78
C ASN A 34 0.38 16.79 -7.05
N MET A 35 -0.47 16.10 -6.31
CA MET A 35 -0.97 14.85 -6.77
C MET A 35 -1.52 15.19 -8.14
N VAL A 36 -0.76 14.79 -9.15
CA VAL A 36 -1.30 14.64 -10.49
C VAL A 36 -2.53 13.78 -10.24
N SER A 37 -3.67 14.46 -10.13
CA SER A 37 -4.94 13.80 -10.01
C SER A 37 -5.01 12.93 -11.26
N ASP A 38 -4.87 11.62 -11.06
CA ASP A 38 -5.08 10.68 -12.15
C ASP A 38 -6.52 10.90 -12.61
N ASN A 39 -6.68 11.73 -13.64
CA ASN A 39 -7.94 12.13 -14.24
C ASN A 39 -8.48 11.02 -15.13
N THR A 40 -8.37 9.78 -14.68
CA THR A 40 -9.06 8.68 -15.36
C THR A 40 -10.57 8.82 -15.15
N ASP A 41 -11.33 8.42 -16.14
CA ASP A 41 -12.80 8.41 -16.07
C ASP A 41 -13.34 7.68 -14.84
N VAL A 42 -12.55 6.72 -14.31
CA VAL A 42 -12.87 5.99 -13.08
C VAL A 42 -12.84 6.92 -11.88
N ASN A 43 -11.82 7.78 -11.74
CA ASN A 43 -11.72 8.73 -10.64
C ASN A 43 -12.80 9.83 -10.73
N ILE A 44 -13.22 10.18 -11.93
CA ILE A 44 -14.31 11.15 -12.13
C ILE A 44 -15.64 10.55 -11.66
N ARG A 45 -15.92 9.29 -11.97
CA ARG A 45 -17.13 8.58 -11.49
C ARG A 45 -17.15 8.47 -9.96
N ASP A 46 -15.99 8.16 -9.35
CA ASP A 46 -15.87 8.05 -7.89
C ASP A 46 -16.18 9.39 -7.19
N ARG A 47 -15.81 10.52 -7.78
CA ARG A 47 -16.10 11.85 -7.24
C ARG A 47 -17.58 12.24 -7.28
N ARG A 48 -18.34 11.66 -8.17
CA ARG A 48 -19.79 11.94 -8.31
C ARG A 48 -20.65 11.14 -7.34
N GLY A 49 -20.05 10.24 -6.55
CA GLY A 49 -20.77 9.40 -5.62
C GLY A 49 -21.67 8.34 -6.29
N GLU A 50 -21.52 8.15 -7.60
CA GLU A 50 -22.31 7.19 -8.37
C GLU A 50 -21.80 5.76 -8.22
N THR A 51 -20.61 5.58 -7.63
CA THR A 51 -19.98 4.28 -7.45
C THR A 51 -19.32 4.18 -6.09
N LEU A 52 -19.27 2.94 -5.57
CA LEU A 52 -18.59 2.66 -4.30
C LEU A 52 -17.12 3.06 -4.37
N THR A 53 -16.66 3.74 -3.36
CA THR A 53 -15.26 4.17 -3.18
C THR A 53 -14.63 3.45 -2.00
N PRO A 54 -13.30 3.49 -1.85
CA PRO A 54 -12.65 2.97 -0.65
C PRO A 54 -13.15 3.61 0.66
N GLY A 55 -13.75 4.81 0.61
CA GLY A 55 -14.37 5.45 1.77
C GLY A 55 -15.67 4.79 2.21
N ASP A 56 -16.33 4.06 1.32
CA ASP A 56 -17.57 3.32 1.61
C ASP A 56 -17.30 1.91 2.14
N GLN A 57 -16.02 1.57 2.34
CA GLN A 57 -15.63 0.25 2.86
C GLN A 57 -16.17 0.06 4.28
N SER A 58 -16.70 -1.14 4.53
CA SER A 58 -17.17 -1.53 5.86
C SER A 58 -16.05 -1.41 6.91
N GLU A 59 -16.39 -0.85 8.07
CA GLU A 59 -15.51 -0.82 9.24
C GLU A 59 -15.42 -2.16 9.98
N SER A 60 -16.13 -3.18 9.51
CA SER A 60 -16.06 -4.52 10.08
C SER A 60 -14.60 -5.04 10.09
N VAL A 61 -14.17 -5.56 11.22
CA VAL A 61 -12.84 -6.16 11.36
C VAL A 61 -12.66 -7.33 10.39
N VAL A 62 -13.72 -8.10 10.15
CA VAL A 62 -13.71 -9.24 9.22
C VAL A 62 -13.51 -8.75 7.79
N ASP A 63 -14.26 -7.75 7.36
CA ASP A 63 -14.17 -7.21 6.00
C ASP A 63 -12.78 -6.62 5.73
N ARG A 64 -12.22 -5.91 6.71
CA ARG A 64 -10.85 -5.37 6.59
C ARG A 64 -9.80 -6.47 6.49
N SER A 65 -9.91 -7.52 7.29
CA SER A 65 -8.97 -8.64 7.25
C SER A 65 -9.03 -9.40 5.93
N LEU A 66 -10.21 -9.61 5.38
CA LEU A 66 -10.39 -10.24 4.07
C LEU A 66 -9.86 -9.38 2.94
N THR A 67 -10.13 -8.06 2.97
CA THR A 67 -9.55 -7.10 2.00
C THR A 67 -8.02 -7.15 2.02
N GLN A 68 -7.42 -7.19 3.21
CA GLN A 68 -5.97 -7.28 3.36
C GLN A 68 -5.42 -8.58 2.78
N ARG A 69 -6.07 -9.71 3.05
CA ARG A 69 -5.65 -11.01 2.51
C ARG A 69 -5.73 -11.06 0.98
N ILE A 70 -6.81 -10.52 0.41
CA ILE A 70 -6.96 -10.44 -1.06
C ILE A 70 -5.84 -9.57 -1.65
N ARG A 71 -5.57 -8.41 -1.05
CA ARG A 71 -4.49 -7.51 -1.49
C ARG A 71 -3.12 -8.18 -1.42
N GLN A 72 -2.81 -8.87 -0.34
CA GLN A 72 -1.55 -9.60 -0.20
C GLN A 72 -1.40 -10.68 -1.26
N ALA A 73 -2.45 -11.45 -1.55
CA ALA A 73 -2.42 -12.48 -2.57
C ALA A 73 -2.21 -11.90 -3.99
N ILE A 74 -2.89 -10.79 -4.32
CA ILE A 74 -2.71 -10.09 -5.60
C ILE A 74 -1.28 -9.53 -5.73
N MET A 75 -0.73 -8.96 -4.66
CA MET A 75 0.64 -8.42 -4.68
C MET A 75 1.69 -9.51 -4.80
N ALA A 76 1.45 -10.69 -4.26
CA ALA A 76 2.34 -11.84 -4.36
C ALA A 76 2.29 -12.56 -5.72
N ASP A 77 1.27 -12.31 -6.52
CA ASP A 77 1.14 -12.94 -7.84
C ASP A 77 2.07 -12.24 -8.85
N GLU A 78 3.14 -12.92 -9.23
CA GLU A 78 4.13 -12.40 -10.18
C GLU A 78 3.61 -12.36 -11.62
N SER A 79 2.54 -13.06 -11.94
CA SER A 79 1.93 -13.07 -13.27
C SER A 79 1.17 -11.78 -13.58
N LEU A 80 0.85 -11.00 -12.56
CA LEU A 80 0.09 -9.77 -12.68
C LEU A 80 1.00 -8.57 -12.95
N SER A 81 0.58 -7.72 -13.89
CA SER A 81 1.26 -6.46 -14.15
C SER A 81 1.12 -5.48 -12.96
N THR A 82 1.99 -4.48 -12.91
CA THR A 82 1.91 -3.40 -11.91
C THR A 82 0.54 -2.71 -11.93
N THR A 83 -0.03 -2.54 -13.11
CA THR A 83 -1.38 -1.96 -13.27
C THR A 83 -2.43 -2.82 -12.60
N ALA A 84 -2.38 -4.13 -12.82
CA ALA A 84 -3.30 -5.10 -12.21
C ALA A 84 -3.14 -5.18 -10.68
N LYS A 85 -1.92 -5.02 -10.16
CA LYS A 85 -1.65 -4.98 -8.71
C LYS A 85 -2.22 -3.74 -8.02
N ASN A 86 -2.48 -2.67 -8.77
CA ASN A 86 -3.03 -1.41 -8.25
C ASN A 86 -4.56 -1.31 -8.31
N VAL A 87 -5.26 -2.42 -8.54
CA VAL A 87 -6.72 -2.44 -8.52
C VAL A 87 -7.28 -2.08 -7.13
N LYS A 88 -8.42 -1.42 -7.13
CA LYS A 88 -9.17 -1.09 -5.91
C LYS A 88 -9.96 -2.31 -5.46
N ILE A 89 -9.82 -2.64 -4.18
CA ILE A 89 -10.54 -3.74 -3.53
C ILE A 89 -11.37 -3.10 -2.42
N MET A 90 -12.66 -3.26 -2.48
CA MET A 90 -13.61 -2.76 -1.48
C MET A 90 -14.43 -3.92 -0.97
N MET A 91 -14.71 -3.96 0.32
CA MET A 91 -15.55 -4.97 0.92
C MET A 91 -16.59 -4.32 1.81
N ILE A 92 -17.85 -4.62 1.55
CA ILE A 92 -19.00 -4.09 2.27
C ILE A 92 -19.94 -5.24 2.55
N ASN A 93 -20.20 -5.51 3.83
CA ASN A 93 -21.11 -6.57 4.27
C ASN A 93 -20.79 -7.95 3.65
N GLY A 94 -19.49 -8.26 3.51
CA GLY A 94 -19.05 -9.53 2.95
C GLY A 94 -19.03 -9.60 1.42
N LEU A 95 -19.45 -8.55 0.71
CA LEU A 95 -19.35 -8.45 -0.75
C LEU A 95 -18.07 -7.72 -1.15
N VAL A 96 -17.23 -8.37 -1.94
CA VAL A 96 -16.00 -7.79 -2.50
C VAL A 96 -16.31 -7.16 -3.84
N THR A 97 -15.99 -5.89 -4.00
CA THR A 97 -16.03 -5.21 -5.29
C THR A 97 -14.60 -4.93 -5.76
N LEU A 98 -14.26 -5.40 -6.95
CA LEU A 98 -12.97 -5.21 -7.60
C LEU A 98 -13.12 -4.16 -8.70
N ARG A 99 -12.34 -3.07 -8.65
CA ARG A 99 -12.37 -1.99 -9.65
C ARG A 99 -10.98 -1.57 -10.06
N GLY A 100 -10.83 -1.26 -11.31
CA GLY A 100 -9.60 -0.68 -11.85
C GLY A 100 -9.21 -1.25 -13.21
N PRO A 101 -8.17 -0.70 -13.83
CA PRO A 101 -7.69 -1.16 -15.12
C PRO A 101 -6.83 -2.41 -15.00
N VAL A 102 -6.97 -3.30 -15.96
CA VAL A 102 -6.12 -4.47 -16.17
C VAL A 102 -5.72 -4.53 -17.65
N ARG A 103 -4.63 -5.20 -17.96
CA ARG A 103 -4.10 -5.24 -19.33
C ARG A 103 -4.75 -6.32 -20.19
N SER A 104 -5.25 -7.37 -19.57
CA SER A 104 -5.78 -8.54 -20.28
C SER A 104 -6.95 -9.18 -19.57
N LEU A 105 -7.70 -9.97 -20.32
CA LEU A 105 -8.76 -10.80 -19.77
C LEU A 105 -8.20 -11.84 -18.77
N GLN A 106 -6.98 -12.32 -19.00
CA GLN A 106 -6.31 -13.25 -18.11
C GLN A 106 -6.06 -12.63 -16.73
N GLU A 107 -5.51 -11.41 -16.66
CA GLU A 107 -5.32 -10.69 -15.40
C GLU A 107 -6.65 -10.46 -14.68
N LYS A 108 -7.68 -10.05 -15.42
CA LYS A 108 -9.04 -9.90 -14.88
C LYS A 108 -9.54 -11.20 -14.24
N GLY A 109 -9.33 -12.32 -14.92
CA GLY A 109 -9.71 -13.64 -14.43
C GLY A 109 -8.91 -14.08 -13.19
N SER A 110 -7.57 -13.88 -13.19
CA SER A 110 -6.70 -14.24 -12.07
C SER A 110 -7.05 -13.46 -10.80
N ILE A 111 -7.28 -12.17 -10.91
CA ILE A 111 -7.66 -11.33 -9.76
C ILE A 111 -9.03 -11.76 -9.22
N ALA A 112 -10.01 -12.01 -10.11
CA ALA A 112 -11.32 -12.48 -9.70
C ALA A 112 -11.26 -13.84 -8.99
N ALA A 113 -10.50 -14.79 -9.55
CA ALA A 113 -10.31 -16.12 -8.95
C ALA A 113 -9.65 -16.04 -7.57
N THR A 114 -8.64 -15.19 -7.40
CA THR A 114 -7.98 -14.95 -6.10
C THR A 114 -8.97 -14.38 -5.08
N ALA A 115 -9.76 -13.40 -5.47
CA ALA A 115 -10.78 -12.81 -4.59
C ALA A 115 -11.87 -13.83 -4.22
N GLN A 116 -12.35 -14.60 -5.20
CA GLN A 116 -13.35 -15.65 -4.96
C GLN A 116 -12.85 -16.76 -4.04
N HIS A 117 -11.58 -17.14 -4.17
CA HIS A 117 -10.97 -18.14 -3.30
C HIS A 117 -10.92 -17.69 -1.84
N ILE A 118 -10.72 -16.40 -1.58
CA ILE A 118 -10.57 -15.84 -0.23
C ILE A 118 -11.92 -15.44 0.38
N ALA A 119 -12.78 -14.80 -0.40
CA ALA A 119 -14.06 -14.25 0.07
C ALA A 119 -15.27 -15.14 -0.19
N GLY A 120 -15.11 -16.17 -1.03
CA GLY A 120 -16.18 -17.04 -1.49
C GLY A 120 -16.70 -16.66 -2.88
N THR A 121 -17.07 -17.67 -3.65
CA THR A 121 -17.39 -17.55 -5.09
C THR A 121 -18.55 -16.59 -5.39
N ASN A 122 -19.52 -16.51 -4.50
CA ASN A 122 -20.74 -15.70 -4.72
C ASN A 122 -20.61 -14.27 -4.18
N ASN A 123 -19.47 -13.94 -3.57
CA ASN A 123 -19.27 -12.68 -2.85
C ASN A 123 -18.32 -11.72 -3.56
N VAL A 124 -18.13 -11.88 -4.87
CA VAL A 124 -17.21 -11.04 -5.65
C VAL A 124 -17.92 -10.39 -6.82
N ASP A 125 -17.98 -9.07 -6.81
CA ASP A 125 -18.39 -8.24 -7.93
C ASP A 125 -17.15 -7.74 -8.69
N ASN A 126 -17.00 -8.19 -9.92
CA ASN A 126 -15.82 -7.92 -10.75
C ASN A 126 -16.10 -6.79 -11.74
N GLN A 127 -15.76 -5.57 -11.36
CA GLN A 127 -15.87 -4.36 -12.17
C GLN A 127 -14.50 -3.93 -12.76
N LEU A 128 -13.58 -4.88 -13.01
CA LEU A 128 -12.30 -4.60 -13.65
C LEU A 128 -12.48 -4.31 -15.13
N GLU A 129 -11.80 -3.28 -15.62
CA GLU A 129 -11.86 -2.82 -17.01
C GLU A 129 -10.56 -3.19 -17.73
N ILE A 130 -10.69 -3.80 -18.93
CA ILE A 130 -9.53 -4.12 -19.76
C ILE A 130 -9.13 -2.85 -20.50
N LYS A 131 -7.96 -2.31 -20.19
CA LYS A 131 -7.32 -1.21 -20.91
C LYS A 131 -6.04 -1.76 -21.55
N GLY A 132 -6.10 -2.08 -22.84
CA GLY A 132 -4.90 -2.38 -23.63
C GLY A 132 -4.10 -1.10 -23.82
N TYR A 133 -2.80 -1.16 -23.52
CA TYR A 133 -1.81 -0.16 -23.86
C TYR A 133 -0.97 -0.66 -25.02
#